data_df54429d9b7916757f4fd2f1394950cf
#
_entry.id   df54429d9b7916757f4fd2f1394950cf
#
_cell.length_a   1.000
_cell.length_b   1.000
_cell.length_c   1.000
_cell.angle_alpha   90.00
_cell.angle_beta   90.00
_cell.angle_gamma   90.00
#
_symmetry.space_group_name_H-M   'P 1'
#
loop_
_entity.id
_entity.type
_entity.pdbx_description
1 polymer ?
#
loop_
_entity_poly.entity_id
_entity_poly.type
_entity_poly.pdbx_seq_one_letter_code
_entity_poly.pdbx_strand_id
1 'polypeptide(L)'
;SAANIASALQFLELAKPNQYPAFEADGQVAQIDDEASSWLAQPSVAEAEDHGIPPLGYAIGQLLGIYVLAQNAAGLVVVDMHAAHERITYEQMKQQMDRMGVTRQPLLVPVSVSLSTREVAALEAHRDDLSMRGLVFEIASEESIIIRSVPALIQRDQAEQLVRDVAADLVEFGQSNRLQEERDELLATMACHGSVRANRRLSLQEMNHLLRLMEETERSSQCNHGRPTWFQISLAELDSLFSRGR
;
A
#
# COMPACT_ATOMS: atom_id res chain seq x y z
N SER A 1 -7.41 -17.77 15.44
CA SER A 1 -8.68 -18.36 15.84
C SER A 1 -9.32 -19.04 14.64
N ALA A 2 -9.85 -20.25 14.79
CA ALA A 2 -10.39 -21.10 13.72
C ALA A 2 -11.46 -20.41 12.84
N ALA A 3 -12.11 -19.37 13.34
CA ALA A 3 -13.11 -18.59 12.60
C ALA A 3 -12.53 -17.82 11.39
N ASN A 4 -11.28 -17.37 11.46
CA ASN A 4 -10.63 -16.65 10.36
C ASN A 4 -10.18 -17.57 9.23
N ILE A 5 -9.89 -18.83 9.54
CA ILE A 5 -9.47 -19.84 8.54
C ILE A 5 -10.69 -20.31 7.73
N ALA A 6 -11.85 -20.46 8.36
CA ALA A 6 -13.09 -20.83 7.68
C ALA A 6 -13.54 -19.77 6.65
N SER A 7 -13.39 -18.48 6.97
CA SER A 7 -13.67 -17.39 6.02
C SER A 7 -12.70 -17.38 4.83
N ALA A 8 -11.43 -17.70 5.05
CA ALA A 8 -10.42 -17.77 3.97
C ALA A 8 -10.67 -18.96 3.03
N LEU A 9 -11.12 -20.10 3.55
CA LEU A 9 -11.45 -21.28 2.74
C LEU A 9 -12.74 -21.08 1.92
N GLN A 10 -13.71 -20.31 2.41
CA GLN A 10 -14.92 -19.98 1.66
C GLN A 10 -14.65 -19.11 0.42
N PHE A 11 -13.56 -18.31 0.43
CA PHE A 11 -13.10 -17.57 -0.74
C PHE A 11 -12.46 -18.45 -1.82
N LEU A 12 -11.87 -19.57 -1.45
CA LEU A 12 -11.25 -20.53 -2.39
C LEU A 12 -12.29 -21.35 -3.19
N GLU A 13 -13.48 -21.58 -2.65
CA GLU A 13 -14.57 -22.29 -3.35
C GLU A 13 -15.25 -21.44 -4.45
N LEU A 14 -15.07 -20.12 -4.45
CA LEU A 14 -15.64 -19.22 -5.46
C LEU A 14 -14.75 -18.99 -6.69
N ALA A 15 -13.51 -19.45 -6.67
CA ALA A 15 -12.61 -19.41 -7.82
C ALA A 15 -12.87 -20.60 -8.76
N LYS A 16 -13.84 -20.47 -9.67
CA LYS A 16 -13.96 -21.41 -10.80
C LYS A 16 -12.65 -21.41 -11.59
N PRO A 17 -12.07 -22.57 -11.95
CA PRO A 17 -10.88 -22.63 -12.76
C PRO A 17 -11.16 -21.96 -14.10
N ASN A 18 -10.45 -20.86 -14.38
CA ASN A 18 -10.48 -20.22 -15.68
C ASN A 18 -9.86 -21.21 -16.68
N GLN A 19 -10.63 -21.59 -17.70
CA GLN A 19 -10.17 -22.48 -18.77
C GLN A 19 -9.04 -21.78 -19.52
N TYR A 20 -7.80 -22.21 -19.26
CA TYR A 20 -6.69 -21.89 -20.15
C TYR A 20 -6.86 -22.73 -21.43
N PRO A 21 -6.70 -22.15 -22.65
CA PRO A 21 -6.69 -22.93 -23.86
C PRO A 21 -5.53 -23.95 -23.78
N ALA A 22 -5.86 -25.21 -24.06
CA ALA A 22 -4.88 -26.28 -24.15
C ALA A 22 -3.85 -25.92 -25.22
N PHE A 23 -2.57 -25.91 -24.85
CA PHE A 23 -1.48 -25.80 -25.80
C PHE A 23 -1.32 -27.17 -26.47
N GLU A 24 -1.73 -27.30 -27.72
CA GLU A 24 -1.44 -28.50 -28.51
C GLU A 24 0.06 -28.56 -28.77
N ALA A 25 0.72 -29.50 -28.13
CA ALA A 25 2.12 -29.81 -28.40
C ALA A 25 2.21 -30.63 -29.67
N ASP A 26 2.66 -29.98 -30.75
CA ASP A 26 3.04 -30.64 -31.99
C ASP A 26 4.27 -31.51 -31.75
N GLY A 27 4.13 -32.83 -32.02
CA GLY A 27 5.07 -33.84 -31.62
C GLY A 27 6.38 -33.80 -32.45
N GLN A 28 7.43 -33.22 -31.88
CA GLN A 28 8.80 -33.53 -32.21
C GLN A 28 9.59 -33.86 -30.95
N VAL A 29 9.84 -35.13 -30.71
CA VAL A 29 10.76 -35.63 -29.70
C VAL A 29 12.18 -35.28 -30.17
N ALA A 30 12.70 -34.13 -29.71
CA ALA A 30 14.11 -33.84 -29.79
C ALA A 30 14.85 -34.68 -28.75
N GLN A 31 15.86 -35.43 -29.17
CA GLN A 31 16.79 -36.12 -28.27
C GLN A 31 17.41 -35.08 -27.34
N ILE A 32 17.20 -35.22 -26.06
CA ILE A 32 17.80 -34.39 -25.03
C ILE A 32 19.18 -35.00 -24.77
N ASP A 33 20.22 -34.32 -25.26
CA ASP A 33 21.60 -34.62 -24.90
C ASP A 33 21.83 -34.43 -23.39
N ASP A 34 22.74 -35.22 -22.84
CA ASP A 34 23.06 -35.46 -21.43
C ASP A 34 23.63 -34.22 -20.68
N GLU A 35 23.49 -33.00 -21.22
CA GLU A 35 23.91 -31.74 -20.57
C GLU A 35 22.85 -31.11 -19.66
N ALA A 36 21.64 -31.70 -19.58
CA ALA A 36 20.56 -31.16 -18.76
C ALA A 36 20.76 -31.32 -17.24
N SER A 37 21.78 -32.04 -16.80
CA SER A 37 22.08 -32.20 -15.37
C SER A 37 22.76 -31.00 -14.71
N SER A 38 23.21 -30.02 -15.49
CA SER A 38 23.84 -28.80 -14.94
C SER A 38 22.85 -27.78 -14.37
N TRP A 39 21.57 -27.87 -14.70
CA TRP A 39 20.54 -26.94 -14.20
C TRP A 39 20.04 -27.25 -12.80
N LEU A 40 20.40 -28.43 -12.26
CA LEU A 40 20.12 -28.84 -10.87
C LEU A 40 21.31 -28.55 -9.93
N ALA A 41 22.35 -27.89 -10.39
CA ALA A 41 23.33 -27.31 -9.49
C ALA A 41 22.58 -26.24 -8.68
N GLN A 42 22.19 -26.62 -7.47
CA GLN A 42 21.80 -25.68 -6.44
C GLN A 42 22.86 -24.58 -6.43
N PRO A 43 22.49 -23.27 -6.51
CA PRO A 43 23.50 -22.26 -6.26
C PRO A 43 24.12 -22.62 -4.91
N SER A 44 25.42 -22.88 -4.91
CA SER A 44 26.16 -23.06 -3.67
C SER A 44 25.76 -21.88 -2.79
N VAL A 45 25.29 -22.18 -1.61
CA VAL A 45 25.08 -21.19 -0.57
C VAL A 45 26.49 -20.63 -0.33
N ALA A 46 26.87 -19.62 -1.13
CA ALA A 46 27.97 -18.76 -0.81
C ALA A 46 27.65 -18.26 0.59
N GLU A 47 28.58 -18.47 1.51
CA GLU A 47 28.53 -18.06 2.90
C GLU A 47 27.90 -16.66 2.98
N ALA A 48 26.57 -16.61 3.17
CA ALA A 48 25.86 -15.41 3.52
C ALA A 48 26.37 -15.13 4.93
N GLU A 49 27.22 -14.12 5.05
CA GLU A 49 27.49 -13.50 6.33
C GLU A 49 26.14 -13.37 7.06
N ASP A 50 26.11 -13.80 8.32
CA ASP A 50 24.93 -13.92 9.19
C ASP A 50 24.29 -12.53 9.45
N HIS A 51 23.84 -11.88 8.40
CA HIS A 51 22.84 -10.84 8.44
C HIS A 51 21.51 -11.54 8.53
N GLY A 52 21.06 -11.76 9.79
CA GLY A 52 19.83 -12.50 10.11
C GLY A 52 18.68 -12.13 9.18
N ILE A 53 17.88 -13.13 8.80
CA ILE A 53 16.71 -12.93 7.94
C ILE A 53 15.86 -11.80 8.53
N PRO A 54 15.53 -10.74 7.77
CA PRO A 54 14.76 -9.61 8.27
C PRO A 54 13.40 -10.07 8.87
N PRO A 55 12.81 -9.31 9.79
CA PRO A 55 11.55 -9.68 10.46
C PRO A 55 10.42 -10.05 9.50
N LEU A 56 10.20 -9.27 8.42
CA LEU A 56 9.22 -9.56 7.38
C LEU A 56 9.78 -10.45 6.26
N GLY A 57 11.04 -10.84 6.34
CA GLY A 57 11.68 -11.74 5.40
C GLY A 57 11.94 -11.14 4.02
N TYR A 58 12.00 -12.02 3.01
CA TYR A 58 12.21 -11.67 1.61
C TYR A 58 10.98 -12.01 0.78
N ALA A 59 10.62 -11.12 -0.14
CA ALA A 59 9.49 -11.32 -1.04
C ALA A 59 9.71 -12.51 -1.96
N ILE A 60 8.69 -13.35 -2.10
CA ILE A 60 8.64 -14.50 -3.00
C ILE A 60 7.69 -14.26 -4.18
N GLY A 61 6.76 -13.32 -4.07
CA GLY A 61 5.83 -12.99 -5.14
C GLY A 61 4.70 -12.07 -4.72
N GLN A 62 3.85 -11.76 -5.69
CA GLN A 62 2.67 -10.93 -5.50
C GLN A 62 1.41 -11.70 -5.89
N LEU A 63 0.39 -11.66 -5.06
CA LEU A 63 -0.90 -12.28 -5.30
C LEU A 63 -1.90 -11.22 -5.78
N LEU A 64 -2.41 -11.40 -7.02
CA LEU A 64 -3.44 -10.56 -7.66
C LEU A 64 -3.18 -9.04 -7.66
N GLY A 65 -1.91 -8.61 -7.50
CA GLY A 65 -1.59 -7.19 -7.39
C GLY A 65 -2.06 -6.53 -6.09
N ILE A 66 -2.49 -7.32 -5.11
CA ILE A 66 -3.04 -6.86 -3.83
C ILE A 66 -2.11 -7.20 -2.68
N TYR A 67 -1.64 -8.44 -2.62
CA TYR A 67 -0.83 -8.93 -1.51
C TYR A 67 0.60 -9.21 -1.93
N VAL A 68 1.57 -8.82 -1.11
CA VAL A 68 2.95 -9.29 -1.19
C VAL A 68 3.10 -10.52 -0.32
N LEU A 69 3.64 -11.58 -0.90
CA LEU A 69 4.01 -12.81 -0.20
C LEU A 69 5.51 -12.77 0.08
N ALA A 70 5.89 -13.04 1.31
CA ALA A 70 7.29 -13.09 1.74
C ALA A 70 7.53 -14.29 2.65
N GLN A 71 8.78 -14.69 2.77
CA GLN A 71 9.22 -15.78 3.64
C GLN A 71 10.25 -15.24 4.63
N ASN A 72 10.03 -15.55 5.91
CA ASN A 72 11.01 -15.32 6.97
C ASN A 72 11.37 -16.65 7.68
N ALA A 73 12.16 -16.58 8.75
CA ALA A 73 12.58 -17.75 9.50
C ALA A 73 11.41 -18.52 10.16
N ALA A 74 10.27 -17.88 10.39
CA ALA A 74 9.13 -18.47 11.09
C ALA A 74 8.03 -19.00 10.14
N GLY A 75 8.06 -18.63 8.82
CA GLY A 75 7.09 -19.12 7.86
C GLY A 75 6.74 -18.11 6.76
N LEU A 76 5.47 -18.13 6.34
CA LEU A 76 4.93 -17.26 5.29
C LEU A 76 4.40 -15.96 5.89
N VAL A 77 4.84 -14.83 5.34
CA VAL A 77 4.32 -13.49 5.63
C VAL A 77 3.45 -13.03 4.46
N VAL A 78 2.26 -12.53 4.76
CA VAL A 78 1.32 -11.97 3.78
C VAL A 78 1.06 -10.52 4.14
N VAL A 79 1.37 -9.61 3.23
CA VAL A 79 1.25 -8.16 3.41
C VAL A 79 0.19 -7.62 2.49
N ASP A 80 -0.77 -6.86 3.02
CA ASP A 80 -1.65 -6.02 2.23
C ASP A 80 -0.85 -4.81 1.74
N MET A 81 -0.53 -4.81 0.46
CA MET A 81 0.32 -3.80 -0.18
C MET A 81 -0.28 -2.40 -0.06
N HIS A 82 -1.60 -2.26 -0.19
CA HIS A 82 -2.27 -0.98 -0.13
C HIS A 82 -2.25 -0.42 1.30
N ALA A 83 -2.67 -1.22 2.28
CA ALA A 83 -2.67 -0.84 3.68
C ALA A 83 -1.25 -0.51 4.20
N ALA A 84 -0.24 -1.25 3.74
CA ALA A 84 1.16 -0.99 4.07
C ALA A 84 1.65 0.36 3.52
N HIS A 85 1.42 0.64 2.23
CA HIS A 85 1.78 1.92 1.61
C HIS A 85 1.06 3.09 2.24
N GLU A 86 -0.22 2.96 2.52
CA GLU A 86 -1.01 3.99 3.20
C GLU A 86 -0.40 4.35 4.56
N ARG A 87 -0.05 3.36 5.37
CA ARG A 87 0.59 3.60 6.68
C ARG A 87 1.97 4.24 6.54
N ILE A 88 2.81 3.75 5.64
CA ILE A 88 4.15 4.31 5.40
C ILE A 88 4.02 5.79 4.98
N THR A 89 3.13 6.09 4.03
CA THR A 89 2.91 7.45 3.54
C THR A 89 2.42 8.37 4.66
N TYR A 90 1.50 7.89 5.49
CA TYR A 90 0.99 8.63 6.66
C TYR A 90 2.11 8.99 7.63
N GLU A 91 2.92 8.02 8.05
CA GLU A 91 4.01 8.26 9.00
C GLU A 91 5.10 9.17 8.41
N GLN A 92 5.42 9.04 7.12
CA GLN A 92 6.33 9.96 6.43
C GLN A 92 5.80 11.39 6.41
N MET A 93 4.52 11.60 6.09
CA MET A 93 3.89 12.91 6.12
C MET A 93 3.87 13.51 7.52
N LYS A 94 3.54 12.69 8.53
CA LYS A 94 3.55 13.10 9.94
C LYS A 94 4.94 13.55 10.39
N GLN A 95 5.97 12.76 10.10
CA GLN A 95 7.37 13.13 10.44
C GLN A 95 7.84 14.39 9.69
N GLN A 96 7.43 14.59 8.45
CA GLN A 96 7.74 15.81 7.70
C GLN A 96 7.07 17.03 8.33
N MET A 97 5.81 16.91 8.75
CA MET A 97 5.09 17.99 9.43
C MET A 97 5.76 18.42 10.73
N ASP A 98 6.20 17.45 11.55
CA ASP A 98 6.86 17.71 12.83
C ASP A 98 8.19 18.45 12.65
N ARG A 99 8.84 18.28 11.49
CA ARG A 99 10.14 18.91 11.20
C ARG A 99 10.04 20.31 10.61
N MET A 100 9.34 20.49 9.51
CA MET A 100 9.32 21.75 8.74
C MET A 100 8.08 21.96 7.87
N GLY A 101 7.02 21.21 8.06
CA GLY A 101 5.88 21.14 7.14
C GLY A 101 6.09 20.15 5.99
N VAL A 102 5.01 19.80 5.32
CA VAL A 102 5.05 18.82 4.21
C VAL A 102 5.68 19.45 2.97
N THR A 103 6.63 18.74 2.35
CA THR A 103 7.21 19.16 1.07
C THR A 103 6.12 19.31 0.02
N ARG A 104 6.11 20.45 -0.68
CA ARG A 104 5.10 20.79 -1.72
C ARG A 104 5.64 20.52 -3.11
N GLN A 105 4.75 20.06 -3.98
CA GLN A 105 4.97 19.97 -5.41
C GLN A 105 4.07 21.00 -6.12
N PRO A 106 4.64 22.08 -6.68
CA PRO A 106 3.89 23.02 -7.51
C PRO A 106 3.34 22.31 -8.77
N LEU A 107 2.10 22.59 -9.12
CA LEU A 107 1.50 22.10 -10.35
C LEU A 107 1.83 23.02 -11.50
N LEU A 108 2.54 22.52 -12.53
CA LEU A 108 2.86 23.30 -13.77
C LEU A 108 1.58 23.79 -14.46
N VAL A 109 0.54 22.97 -14.44
CA VAL A 109 -0.80 23.36 -14.90
C VAL A 109 -1.73 23.25 -13.69
N PRO A 110 -2.25 24.38 -13.20
CA PRO A 110 -3.21 24.39 -12.10
C PRO A 110 -4.44 23.55 -12.42
N VAL A 111 -5.04 22.96 -11.40
CA VAL A 111 -6.26 22.14 -11.53
C VAL A 111 -7.43 22.91 -10.94
N SER A 112 -8.47 23.16 -11.76
CA SER A 112 -9.71 23.76 -11.30
C SER A 112 -10.66 22.66 -10.80
N VAL A 113 -11.25 22.88 -9.61
CA VAL A 113 -12.18 21.93 -8.98
C VAL A 113 -13.47 22.66 -8.65
N SER A 114 -14.61 22.11 -9.12
CA SER A 114 -15.92 22.59 -8.73
C SER A 114 -16.37 21.90 -7.45
N LEU A 115 -16.82 22.66 -6.48
CA LEU A 115 -17.21 22.26 -5.13
C LEU A 115 -18.53 22.95 -4.76
N SER A 116 -19.19 22.52 -3.70
CA SER A 116 -20.28 23.29 -3.11
C SER A 116 -19.75 24.53 -2.36
N THR A 117 -20.57 25.57 -2.22
CA THR A 117 -20.23 26.76 -1.43
C THR A 117 -19.81 26.41 0.02
N ARG A 118 -20.40 25.36 0.60
CA ARG A 118 -20.05 24.89 1.94
C ARG A 118 -18.65 24.27 2.00
N GLU A 119 -18.28 23.50 0.99
CA GLU A 119 -16.93 22.89 0.86
C GLU A 119 -15.88 23.95 0.64
N VAL A 120 -16.14 24.95 -0.22
CA VAL A 120 -15.21 26.08 -0.44
C VAL A 120 -14.98 26.84 0.86
N ALA A 121 -16.06 27.15 1.61
CA ALA A 121 -15.95 27.82 2.90
C ALA A 121 -15.18 27.01 3.94
N ALA A 122 -15.35 25.67 3.96
CA ALA A 122 -14.61 24.78 4.84
C ALA A 122 -13.12 24.75 4.51
N LEU A 123 -12.77 24.65 3.23
CA LEU A 123 -11.37 24.72 2.77
C LEU A 123 -10.74 26.07 3.11
N GLU A 124 -11.46 27.19 2.93
CA GLU A 124 -10.97 28.53 3.24
C GLU A 124 -10.70 28.70 4.74
N ALA A 125 -11.57 28.21 5.59
CA ALA A 125 -11.39 28.25 7.05
C ALA A 125 -10.12 27.51 7.52
N HIS A 126 -9.67 26.50 6.76
CA HIS A 126 -8.51 25.67 7.07
C HIS A 126 -7.31 25.93 6.15
N ARG A 127 -7.31 27.04 5.40
CA ARG A 127 -6.31 27.37 4.38
C ARG A 127 -4.87 27.28 4.87
N ASP A 128 -4.57 27.84 6.04
CA ASP A 128 -3.21 27.89 6.58
C ASP A 128 -2.73 26.49 6.99
N ASP A 129 -3.59 25.71 7.61
CA ASP A 129 -3.28 24.34 8.00
C ASP A 129 -3.08 23.44 6.78
N LEU A 130 -3.93 23.54 5.76
CA LEU A 130 -3.78 22.84 4.49
C LEU A 130 -2.51 23.24 3.75
N SER A 131 -2.15 24.54 3.78
CA SER A 131 -0.89 25.04 3.21
C SER A 131 0.34 24.44 3.90
N MET A 132 0.34 24.33 5.24
CA MET A 132 1.42 23.65 5.99
C MET A 132 1.54 22.17 5.61
N ARG A 133 0.44 21.52 5.22
CA ARG A 133 0.39 20.13 4.74
C ARG A 133 0.73 19.97 3.26
N GLY A 134 1.08 21.07 2.57
CA GLY A 134 1.51 21.07 1.17
C GLY A 134 0.37 21.26 0.16
N LEU A 135 -0.88 21.42 0.59
CA LEU A 135 -2.01 21.71 -0.28
C LEU A 135 -2.22 23.23 -0.35
N VAL A 136 -1.92 23.83 -1.53
CA VAL A 136 -2.08 25.26 -1.76
C VAL A 136 -3.10 25.46 -2.87
N PHE A 137 -4.09 26.29 -2.61
CA PHE A 137 -5.17 26.61 -3.55
C PHE A 137 -5.57 28.10 -3.49
N GLU A 138 -6.23 28.55 -4.53
CA GLU A 138 -6.86 29.86 -4.64
C GLU A 138 -8.36 29.66 -4.85
N ILE A 139 -9.16 30.52 -4.24
CA ILE A 139 -10.61 30.57 -4.50
C ILE A 139 -10.83 31.28 -5.82
N ALA A 140 -11.47 30.59 -6.77
CA ALA A 140 -11.83 31.15 -8.06
C ALA A 140 -13.26 31.71 -8.07
N SER A 141 -14.16 31.09 -7.34
CA SER A 141 -15.55 31.52 -7.14
C SER A 141 -16.13 30.92 -5.85
N GLU A 142 -17.38 31.23 -5.52
CA GLU A 142 -18.10 30.64 -4.39
C GLU A 142 -18.24 29.10 -4.50
N GLU A 143 -18.10 28.53 -5.71
CA GLU A 143 -18.29 27.11 -6.00
C GLU A 143 -17.07 26.49 -6.71
N SER A 144 -15.91 27.15 -6.68
CA SER A 144 -14.72 26.61 -7.33
C SER A 144 -13.42 27.11 -6.72
N ILE A 145 -12.40 26.25 -6.75
CA ILE A 145 -11.02 26.56 -6.38
C ILE A 145 -10.05 26.17 -7.49
N ILE A 146 -8.84 26.73 -7.42
CA ILE A 146 -7.70 26.39 -8.29
C ILE A 146 -6.58 25.87 -7.43
N ILE A 147 -6.20 24.60 -7.61
CA ILE A 147 -5.08 23.96 -6.90
C ILE A 147 -3.77 24.43 -7.54
N ARG A 148 -2.85 24.96 -6.72
CA ARG A 148 -1.53 25.43 -7.11
C ARG A 148 -0.41 24.48 -6.74
N SER A 149 -0.53 23.80 -5.60
CA SER A 149 0.43 22.82 -5.12
C SER A 149 -0.27 21.69 -4.38
N VAL A 150 0.35 20.53 -4.40
CA VAL A 150 -0.05 19.35 -3.62
C VAL A 150 1.15 18.85 -2.81
N PRO A 151 0.94 18.02 -1.77
CA PRO A 151 2.04 17.30 -1.11
C PRO A 151 2.86 16.53 -2.14
N ALA A 152 4.19 16.52 -2.02
CA ALA A 152 5.09 15.89 -3.01
C ALA A 152 4.87 14.39 -3.18
N LEU A 153 4.25 13.73 -2.21
CA LEU A 153 3.88 12.31 -2.27
C LEU A 153 2.61 12.05 -3.09
N ILE A 154 1.84 13.09 -3.42
CA ILE A 154 0.58 12.99 -4.17
C ILE A 154 0.85 13.17 -5.66
N GLN A 155 0.34 12.27 -6.48
CA GLN A 155 0.43 12.41 -7.94
C GLN A 155 -0.56 13.45 -8.45
N ARG A 156 -0.19 14.16 -9.53
CA ARG A 156 -1.01 15.24 -10.10
C ARG A 156 -2.43 14.82 -10.46
N ASP A 157 -2.60 13.62 -11.00
CA ASP A 157 -3.90 13.09 -11.43
C ASP A 157 -4.83 12.76 -10.25
N GLN A 158 -4.31 12.75 -9.03
CA GLN A 158 -5.05 12.56 -7.79
C GLN A 158 -5.44 13.88 -7.11
N ALA A 159 -4.92 15.01 -7.58
CA ALA A 159 -5.09 16.31 -6.92
C ALA A 159 -6.56 16.75 -6.80
N GLU A 160 -7.38 16.53 -7.84
CA GLU A 160 -8.81 16.88 -7.81
C GLU A 160 -9.56 16.03 -6.78
N GLN A 161 -9.34 14.70 -6.80
CA GLN A 161 -10.03 13.80 -5.89
C GLN A 161 -9.58 14.04 -4.44
N LEU A 162 -8.30 14.26 -4.21
CA LEU A 162 -7.77 14.64 -2.91
C LEU A 162 -8.54 15.84 -2.32
N VAL A 163 -8.69 16.91 -3.11
CA VAL A 163 -9.38 18.12 -2.63
C VAL A 163 -10.85 17.87 -2.33
N ARG A 164 -11.53 17.06 -3.14
CA ARG A 164 -12.94 16.69 -2.88
C ARG A 164 -13.11 15.93 -1.57
N ASP A 165 -12.23 14.96 -1.33
CA ASP A 165 -12.27 14.14 -0.13
C ASP A 165 -11.91 14.96 1.12
N VAL A 166 -10.85 15.78 1.04
CA VAL A 166 -10.49 16.73 2.11
C VAL A 166 -11.62 17.72 2.40
N ALA A 167 -12.29 18.26 1.38
CA ALA A 167 -13.38 19.18 1.57
C ALA A 167 -14.60 18.52 2.23
N ALA A 168 -14.90 17.27 1.83
CA ALA A 168 -15.98 16.49 2.44
C ALA A 168 -15.70 16.20 3.91
N ASP A 169 -14.47 15.77 4.25
CA ASP A 169 -14.04 15.53 5.63
C ASP A 169 -14.15 16.79 6.49
N LEU A 170 -13.65 17.93 6.01
CA LEU A 170 -13.74 19.19 6.72
C LEU A 170 -15.18 19.66 6.96
N VAL A 171 -16.10 19.37 6.02
CA VAL A 171 -17.52 19.66 6.18
C VAL A 171 -18.17 18.74 7.23
N GLU A 172 -17.74 17.48 7.29
CA GLU A 172 -18.28 16.51 8.24
C GLU A 172 -17.71 16.73 9.66
N PHE A 173 -16.41 16.92 9.79
CA PHE A 173 -15.71 17.01 11.08
C PHE A 173 -15.52 18.43 11.61
N GLY A 174 -15.56 19.47 10.77
CA GLY A 174 -15.32 20.88 11.13
C GLY A 174 -16.31 21.51 12.12
N GLN A 175 -17.20 20.72 12.70
CA GLN A 175 -18.09 21.10 13.82
C GLN A 175 -17.69 20.45 15.15
N SER A 176 -16.63 19.66 15.18
CA SER A 176 -16.15 18.89 16.33
C SER A 176 -14.93 19.57 16.97
N ASN A 177 -14.94 19.73 18.30
CA ASN A 177 -13.87 20.38 19.09
C ASN A 177 -12.58 19.51 19.25
N ARG A 178 -12.30 18.55 18.36
CA ARG A 178 -11.21 17.58 18.48
C ARG A 178 -10.09 17.83 17.48
N LEU A 179 -9.44 18.98 17.57
CA LEU A 179 -8.38 19.45 16.66
C LEU A 179 -7.27 18.42 16.33
N GLN A 180 -6.96 17.52 17.23
CA GLN A 180 -5.90 16.54 17.01
C GLN A 180 -6.39 15.35 16.16
N GLU A 181 -7.60 14.86 16.43
CA GLU A 181 -8.22 13.76 15.66
C GLU A 181 -8.50 14.20 14.21
N GLU A 182 -8.96 15.43 14.02
CA GLU A 182 -9.18 16.05 12.69
C GLU A 182 -7.87 16.17 11.90
N ARG A 183 -6.76 16.52 12.58
CA ARG A 183 -5.43 16.58 11.95
C ARG A 183 -4.95 15.21 11.48
N ASP A 184 -5.12 14.19 12.28
CA ASP A 184 -4.68 12.84 11.97
C ASP A 184 -5.55 12.23 10.86
N GLU A 185 -6.85 12.52 10.81
CA GLU A 185 -7.77 12.08 9.77
C GLU A 185 -7.49 12.74 8.41
N LEU A 186 -7.23 14.04 8.42
CA LEU A 186 -6.82 14.75 7.21
C LEU A 186 -5.51 14.23 6.63
N LEU A 187 -4.53 13.89 7.47
CA LEU A 187 -3.30 13.24 7.05
C LEU A 187 -3.57 11.84 6.49
N ALA A 188 -4.48 11.08 7.11
CA ALA A 188 -4.85 9.74 6.64
C ALA A 188 -5.49 9.82 5.24
N THR A 189 -6.39 10.77 5.00
CA THR A 189 -6.99 11.01 3.68
C THR A 189 -5.92 11.36 2.65
N MET A 190 -4.99 12.27 2.98
CA MET A 190 -3.88 12.60 2.08
C MET A 190 -2.96 11.40 1.83
N ALA A 191 -2.67 10.58 2.84
CA ALA A 191 -1.83 9.39 2.71
C ALA A 191 -2.48 8.32 1.83
N CYS A 192 -3.80 8.14 1.92
CA CYS A 192 -4.57 7.25 1.07
C CYS A 192 -4.40 7.61 -0.42
N HIS A 193 -4.43 8.90 -0.76
CA HIS A 193 -4.18 9.38 -2.12
C HIS A 193 -2.73 9.22 -2.58
N GLY A 194 -1.76 9.26 -1.68
CA GLY A 194 -0.33 9.04 -1.98
C GLY A 194 0.04 7.56 -2.11
N SER A 195 -0.84 6.64 -1.73
CA SER A 195 -0.54 5.21 -1.76
C SER A 195 -0.55 4.61 -3.16
N VAL A 196 0.18 3.50 -3.33
CA VAL A 196 0.19 2.78 -4.61
C VAL A 196 -1.19 2.27 -4.95
N ARG A 197 -1.67 2.53 -6.17
CA ARG A 197 -2.95 2.01 -6.67
C ARG A 197 -2.99 0.48 -6.55
N ALA A 198 -4.09 -0.05 -6.03
CA ALA A 198 -4.38 -1.47 -6.08
C ALA A 198 -4.20 -2.00 -7.51
N ASN A 199 -3.68 -3.24 -7.66
CA ASN A 199 -3.38 -3.92 -8.93
C ASN A 199 -2.11 -3.50 -9.67
N ARG A 200 -1.22 -2.66 -9.11
CA ARG A 200 0.12 -2.45 -9.68
C ARG A 200 0.95 -3.72 -9.47
N ARG A 201 1.57 -4.20 -10.55
CA ARG A 201 2.59 -5.28 -10.44
C ARG A 201 3.90 -4.68 -9.97
N LEU A 202 4.39 -5.20 -8.86
CA LEU A 202 5.70 -4.84 -8.30
C LEU A 202 6.76 -5.86 -8.74
N SER A 203 7.97 -5.40 -8.99
CA SER A 203 9.15 -6.26 -9.09
C SER A 203 9.53 -6.81 -7.71
N LEU A 204 10.34 -7.87 -7.66
CA LEU A 204 10.88 -8.41 -6.41
C LEU A 204 11.65 -7.36 -5.60
N GLN A 205 12.37 -6.47 -6.30
CA GLN A 205 13.10 -5.37 -5.66
C GLN A 205 12.15 -4.38 -4.99
N GLU A 206 11.07 -3.98 -5.68
CA GLU A 206 10.06 -3.07 -5.11
C GLU A 206 9.32 -3.71 -3.93
N MET A 207 8.99 -5.01 -4.03
CA MET A 207 8.37 -5.74 -2.91
C MET A 207 9.31 -5.80 -1.70
N ASN A 208 10.58 -6.13 -1.88
CA ASN A 208 11.56 -6.14 -0.79
C ASN A 208 11.77 -4.74 -0.20
N HIS A 209 11.79 -3.70 -1.04
CA HIS A 209 11.86 -2.32 -0.56
C HIS A 209 10.66 -1.96 0.31
N LEU A 210 9.44 -2.34 -0.09
CA LEU A 210 8.22 -2.16 0.72
C LEU A 210 8.35 -2.83 2.09
N LEU A 211 8.83 -4.09 2.14
CA LEU A 211 9.05 -4.80 3.40
C LEU A 211 10.04 -4.09 4.33
N ARG A 212 11.15 -3.58 3.78
CA ARG A 212 12.14 -2.80 4.57
C ARG A 212 11.53 -1.50 5.09
N LEU A 213 10.80 -0.76 4.26
CA LEU A 213 10.11 0.46 4.70
C LEU A 213 9.10 0.16 5.81
N MET A 214 8.37 -0.95 5.75
CA MET A 214 7.47 -1.35 6.83
C MET A 214 8.21 -1.62 8.14
N GLU A 215 9.39 -2.25 8.10
CA GLU A 215 10.19 -2.52 9.29
C GLU A 215 10.74 -1.25 9.94
N GLU A 216 11.02 -0.23 9.13
CA GLU A 216 11.50 1.09 9.58
C GLU A 216 10.37 2.02 10.04
N THR A 217 9.12 1.73 9.64
CA THR A 217 7.97 2.60 9.89
C THR A 217 7.29 2.25 11.21
N GLU A 218 7.09 3.25 12.06
CA GLU A 218 6.34 3.08 13.31
C GLU A 218 4.91 2.58 13.03
N ARG A 219 4.42 1.66 13.88
CA ARG A 219 3.05 1.11 13.79
C ARG A 219 2.70 0.50 12.42
N SER A 220 3.68 0.09 11.63
CA SER A 220 3.46 -0.49 10.29
C SER A 220 2.64 -1.78 10.32
N SER A 221 2.45 -2.41 11.47
CA SER A 221 1.60 -3.59 11.64
C SER A 221 0.09 -3.30 11.57
N GLN A 222 -0.32 -2.02 11.58
CA GLN A 222 -1.72 -1.59 11.51
C GLN A 222 -1.88 -0.44 10.52
N CYS A 223 -2.96 -0.47 9.72
CA CYS A 223 -3.33 0.67 8.88
C CYS A 223 -3.91 1.81 9.73
N ASN A 224 -4.21 2.96 9.10
CA ASN A 224 -4.77 4.12 9.78
C ASN A 224 -6.13 3.85 10.45
N HIS A 225 -6.87 2.84 9.96
CA HIS A 225 -8.16 2.39 10.50
C HIS A 225 -8.02 1.24 11.53
N GLY A 226 -6.79 0.93 11.99
CA GLY A 226 -6.53 -0.12 12.99
C GLY A 226 -6.59 -1.56 12.46
N ARG A 227 -6.71 -1.78 11.14
CA ARG A 227 -6.69 -3.12 10.55
C ARG A 227 -5.24 -3.60 10.40
N PRO A 228 -4.95 -4.90 10.58
CA PRO A 228 -3.61 -5.42 10.35
C PRO A 228 -3.20 -5.21 8.89
N THR A 229 -1.96 -4.73 8.68
CA THR A 229 -1.35 -4.56 7.36
C THR A 229 -0.66 -5.82 6.86
N TRP A 230 -0.34 -6.73 7.77
CA TRP A 230 0.26 -8.01 7.47
C TRP A 230 -0.09 -9.05 8.52
N PHE A 231 0.07 -10.31 8.17
CA PHE A 231 -0.01 -11.44 9.09
C PHE A 231 0.99 -12.52 8.70
N GLN A 232 1.27 -13.43 9.63
CA GLN A 232 2.18 -14.54 9.43
C GLN A 232 1.46 -15.86 9.62
N ILE A 233 1.80 -16.82 8.76
CA ILE A 233 1.41 -18.23 8.88
C ILE A 233 2.68 -19.00 9.19
N SER A 234 2.75 -19.60 10.36
CA SER A 234 3.89 -20.41 10.77
C SER A 234 4.00 -21.70 9.94
N LEU A 235 5.21 -22.27 9.87
CA LEU A 235 5.40 -23.57 9.22
C LEU A 235 4.52 -24.65 9.84
N ALA A 236 4.34 -24.65 11.18
CA ALA A 236 3.49 -25.61 11.87
C ALA A 236 2.01 -25.49 11.47
N GLU A 237 1.50 -24.25 11.27
CA GLU A 237 0.15 -24.03 10.76
C GLU A 237 0.01 -24.54 9.33
N LEU A 238 1.01 -24.26 8.47
CA LEU A 238 1.05 -24.78 7.10
C LEU A 238 1.07 -26.33 7.10
N ASP A 239 1.92 -26.96 7.89
CA ASP A 239 1.99 -28.41 8.00
C ASP A 239 0.67 -29.03 8.46
N SER A 240 -0.04 -28.35 9.37
CA SER A 240 -1.35 -28.82 9.85
C SER A 240 -2.40 -28.82 8.74
N LEU A 241 -2.35 -27.85 7.81
CA LEU A 241 -3.25 -27.79 6.65
C LEU A 241 -3.05 -28.98 5.70
N PHE A 242 -1.82 -29.52 5.62
CA PHE A 242 -1.47 -30.68 4.80
C PHE A 242 -1.49 -31.99 5.59
N SER A 243 -1.98 -31.97 6.83
CA SER A 243 -1.97 -33.12 7.73
C SER A 243 -0.55 -33.72 7.92
N ARG A 244 0.48 -32.91 7.81
CA ARG A 244 1.87 -33.28 8.11
C ARG A 244 2.08 -33.15 9.62
N GLY A 245 2.70 -34.14 10.25
CA GLY A 245 3.01 -34.12 11.70
C GLY A 245 2.04 -34.92 12.57
N ARG A 246 1.31 -35.87 12.00
CA ARG A 246 0.61 -36.91 12.73
C ARG A 246 1.38 -38.20 12.69
#